data_0b3901627257d4ba39cf2ecc335a8992
#
_entry.id   0b3901627257d4ba39cf2ecc335a8992
#
_cell.length_a   1.000
_cell.length_b   1.000
_cell.length_c   1.000
_cell.angle_alpha   90.00
_cell.angle_beta   90.00
_cell.angle_gamma   90.00
#
_symmetry.space_group_name_H-M   'P 1'
#
loop_
_entity.id
_entity.type
_entity.pdbx_description
1 polymer ?
#
loop_
_entity_poly.entity_id
_entity_poly.type
_entity_poly.pdbx_seq_one_letter_code
_entity_poly.pdbx_strand_id
1 'polypeptide(L)'
;MKIKEIEKTYKEKVYVAVDGKEFKNEADCKEWENSYKCTIKQSFDKLPKKQIDGNSVVFPYAGSDDYVVVVEPSSLDDITVINAYVKAFIDYSFVCMDTACIGKKVVLNFGYSNDYCSFALLDDLIKDFNNNIECINNAFAKSEPTEKNRIKGD
;
A
#
# COMPACT_ATOMS: atom_id res chain seq x y z
N MET A 1 22.74 -0.58 56.50
CA MET A 1 22.22 -1.35 55.37
C MET A 1 22.70 -0.67 54.11
N LYS A 2 23.47 -1.32 53.23
CA LYS A 2 23.90 -0.76 51.94
C LYS A 2 23.07 -1.39 50.86
N ILE A 3 22.40 -0.59 50.01
CA ILE A 3 21.65 -1.08 48.84
C ILE A 3 22.64 -1.13 47.69
N LYS A 4 22.69 -2.27 47.00
CA LYS A 4 23.47 -2.49 45.80
C LYS A 4 22.49 -2.76 44.67
N GLU A 5 22.39 -1.83 43.73
CA GLU A 5 21.65 -2.05 42.47
C GLU A 5 22.51 -2.89 41.55
N ILE A 6 21.92 -3.95 40.98
CA ILE A 6 22.56 -4.83 39.99
C ILE A 6 21.70 -4.80 38.74
N GLU A 7 22.22 -4.24 37.67
CA GLU A 7 21.63 -4.31 36.35
C GLU A 7 21.91 -5.69 35.73
N LYS A 8 20.83 -6.41 35.42
CA LYS A 8 20.93 -7.74 34.76
C LYS A 8 20.47 -7.60 33.32
N THR A 9 21.39 -7.78 32.38
CA THR A 9 21.10 -7.91 30.95
C THR A 9 20.68 -9.34 30.63
N TYR A 10 19.48 -9.54 30.12
CA TYR A 10 18.99 -10.83 29.63
C TYR A 10 19.17 -10.88 28.10
N LYS A 11 19.73 -11.99 27.62
CA LYS A 11 19.76 -12.29 26.19
C LYS A 11 18.53 -13.15 25.87
N GLU A 12 17.65 -12.64 25.03
CA GLU A 12 16.52 -13.42 24.50
C GLU A 12 16.94 -14.06 23.18
N LYS A 13 16.56 -15.33 22.99
CA LYS A 13 16.80 -16.05 21.74
C LYS A 13 15.59 -15.89 20.85
N VAL A 14 15.77 -15.32 19.68
CA VAL A 14 14.72 -15.10 18.67
C VAL A 14 15.05 -15.96 17.46
N TYR A 15 14.04 -16.64 16.90
CA TYR A 15 14.13 -17.41 15.67
C TYR A 15 13.55 -16.58 14.53
N VAL A 16 14.33 -16.36 13.48
CA VAL A 16 13.95 -15.52 12.35
C VAL A 16 13.70 -16.42 11.15
N ALA A 17 12.47 -16.39 10.63
CA ALA A 17 12.10 -17.10 9.42
C ALA A 17 12.70 -16.48 8.16
N VAL A 18 12.68 -17.22 7.04
CA VAL A 18 13.26 -16.81 5.75
C VAL A 18 12.67 -15.52 5.18
N ASP A 19 11.48 -15.11 5.61
CA ASP A 19 10.80 -13.87 5.22
C ASP A 19 11.02 -12.71 6.22
N GLY A 20 11.91 -12.92 7.22
CA GLY A 20 12.26 -11.95 8.25
C GLY A 20 11.32 -11.92 9.46
N LYS A 21 10.27 -12.75 9.51
CA LYS A 21 9.36 -12.80 10.64
C LYS A 21 10.01 -13.46 11.85
N GLU A 22 9.83 -12.86 13.03
CA GLU A 22 10.45 -13.30 14.28
C GLU A 22 9.51 -14.17 15.13
N PHE A 23 10.07 -15.18 15.78
CA PHE A 23 9.36 -16.13 16.63
C PHE A 23 10.13 -16.37 17.92
N LYS A 24 9.39 -16.66 19.02
CA LYS A 24 9.98 -16.96 20.32
C LYS A 24 10.48 -18.40 20.43
N ASN A 25 9.98 -19.30 19.58
CA ASN A 25 10.40 -20.70 19.57
C ASN A 25 10.62 -21.21 18.14
N GLU A 26 11.41 -22.27 18.03
CA GLU A 26 11.84 -22.88 16.77
C GLU A 26 10.69 -23.61 16.05
N ALA A 27 9.76 -24.21 16.80
CA ALA A 27 8.65 -24.97 16.22
C ALA A 27 7.72 -24.05 15.44
N ASP A 28 7.31 -22.92 16.02
CA ASP A 28 6.46 -21.93 15.37
C ASP A 28 7.14 -21.32 14.14
N CYS A 29 8.45 -21.08 14.21
CA CYS A 29 9.23 -20.60 13.10
C CYS A 29 9.20 -21.60 11.93
N LYS A 30 9.44 -22.86 12.18
CA LYS A 30 9.40 -23.94 11.18
C LYS A 30 7.99 -24.16 10.61
N GLU A 31 6.96 -24.10 11.46
CA GLU A 31 5.57 -24.19 11.01
C GLU A 31 5.22 -23.04 10.07
N TRP A 32 5.64 -21.81 10.41
CA TRP A 32 5.46 -20.67 9.53
C TRP A 32 6.18 -20.83 8.19
N GLU A 33 7.46 -21.25 8.20
CA GLU A 33 8.25 -21.44 6.97
C GLU A 33 7.63 -22.50 6.03
N ASN A 34 6.96 -23.50 6.57
CA ASN A 34 6.25 -24.52 5.80
C ASN A 34 4.83 -24.12 5.41
N SER A 35 4.36 -22.93 5.82
CA SER A 35 3.01 -22.49 5.53
C SER A 35 2.86 -21.96 4.11
N TYR A 36 1.63 -22.08 3.58
CA TYR A 36 1.25 -21.45 2.30
C TYR A 36 1.46 -19.93 2.33
N LYS A 37 1.16 -19.28 3.47
CA LYS A 37 1.34 -17.83 3.63
C LYS A 37 2.80 -17.41 3.46
N CYS A 38 3.73 -18.14 4.06
CA CYS A 38 5.16 -17.85 3.92
C CYS A 38 5.61 -18.02 2.45
N THR A 39 5.20 -19.08 1.78
CA THR A 39 5.53 -19.33 0.37
C THR A 39 5.02 -18.21 -0.54
N ILE A 40 3.78 -17.78 -0.36
CA ILE A 40 3.19 -16.70 -1.16
C ILE A 40 3.86 -15.36 -0.86
N LYS A 41 4.16 -15.07 0.41
CA LYS A 41 4.89 -13.84 0.78
C LYS A 41 6.26 -13.79 0.10
N GLN A 42 7.04 -14.88 0.15
CA GLN A 42 8.33 -14.95 -0.53
C GLN A 42 8.21 -14.74 -2.06
N SER A 43 7.16 -15.29 -2.68
CA SER A 43 6.92 -15.11 -4.10
C SER A 43 6.57 -13.65 -4.44
N PHE A 44 5.72 -13.01 -3.63
CA PHE A 44 5.38 -11.60 -3.76
C PHE A 44 6.61 -10.71 -3.53
N ASP A 45 7.46 -11.04 -2.55
CA ASP A 45 8.67 -10.27 -2.24
C ASP A 45 9.72 -10.30 -3.36
N LYS A 46 9.70 -11.31 -4.21
CA LYS A 46 10.58 -11.41 -5.39
C LYS A 46 10.11 -10.57 -6.58
N LEU A 47 8.87 -10.11 -6.59
CA LEU A 47 8.36 -9.27 -7.68
C LEU A 47 9.06 -7.90 -7.68
N PRO A 48 9.32 -7.33 -8.86
CA PRO A 48 9.77 -5.94 -8.98
C PRO A 48 8.70 -5.01 -8.40
N LYS A 49 9.00 -4.40 -7.26
CA LYS A 49 8.05 -3.51 -6.58
C LYS A 49 8.77 -2.39 -5.84
N LYS A 50 8.05 -1.29 -5.59
CA LYS A 50 8.46 -0.22 -4.68
C LYS A 50 7.38 -0.01 -3.65
N GLN A 51 7.75 -0.03 -2.39
CA GLN A 51 6.90 0.38 -1.29
C GLN A 51 7.09 1.87 -1.03
N ILE A 52 5.99 2.57 -0.77
CA ILE A 52 5.97 3.99 -0.41
C ILE A 52 5.23 4.07 0.92
N ASP A 53 5.94 4.52 1.96
CA ASP A 53 5.38 4.67 3.29
C ASP A 53 4.67 6.02 3.43
N GLY A 54 3.59 6.02 4.21
CA GLY A 54 2.85 7.23 4.58
C GLY A 54 1.92 7.78 3.51
N ASN A 55 1.41 8.97 3.76
CA ASN A 55 0.44 9.68 2.92
C ASN A 55 0.95 9.79 1.48
N SER A 56 0.49 8.89 0.64
CA SER A 56 0.82 8.94 -0.78
C SER A 56 -0.14 9.90 -1.49
N VAL A 57 0.41 10.90 -2.19
CA VAL A 57 -0.34 11.72 -3.14
C VAL A 57 -1.00 10.89 -4.26
N VAL A 58 -0.55 9.64 -4.45
CA VAL A 58 -1.08 8.71 -5.45
C VAL A 58 -2.46 8.18 -5.05
N PHE A 59 -2.68 8.03 -3.73
CA PHE A 59 -3.99 7.70 -3.16
C PHE A 59 -4.40 8.81 -2.17
N PRO A 60 -5.12 9.83 -2.63
CA PRO A 60 -5.51 10.97 -1.78
C PRO A 60 -6.41 10.58 -0.60
N TYR A 61 -6.93 9.37 -0.58
CA TYR A 61 -7.76 8.81 0.50
C TYR A 61 -7.02 7.81 1.39
N ALA A 62 -5.74 7.53 1.11
CA ALA A 62 -4.94 6.68 1.96
C ALA A 62 -4.79 7.34 3.35
N GLY A 63 -5.04 6.58 4.40
CA GLY A 63 -4.81 7.02 5.78
C GLY A 63 -3.32 7.26 6.04
N SER A 64 -2.99 7.95 7.13
CA SER A 64 -1.59 8.22 7.51
C SER A 64 -0.77 6.94 7.73
N ASP A 65 -1.45 5.87 8.08
CA ASP A 65 -0.85 4.59 8.44
C ASP A 65 -0.96 3.54 7.32
N ASP A 66 -1.62 3.89 6.21
CA ASP A 66 -1.68 3.04 5.02
C ASP A 66 -0.34 3.04 4.30
N TYR A 67 -0.04 1.95 3.62
CA TYR A 67 1.14 1.88 2.77
C TYR A 67 0.77 1.51 1.33
N VAL A 68 1.58 1.99 0.41
CA VAL A 68 1.36 1.81 -1.03
C VAL A 68 2.49 0.98 -1.60
N VAL A 69 2.14 -0.03 -2.39
CA VAL A 69 3.10 -0.83 -3.15
C VAL A 69 2.83 -0.66 -4.62
N VAL A 70 3.82 -0.21 -5.37
CA VAL A 70 3.74 -0.13 -6.83
C VAL A 70 4.41 -1.36 -7.41
N VAL A 71 3.65 -2.13 -8.21
CA VAL A 71 4.10 -3.33 -8.91
C VAL A 71 3.94 -3.16 -10.42
N GLU A 72 4.75 -3.87 -11.19
CA GLU A 72 4.63 -3.93 -12.65
C GLU A 72 4.65 -5.41 -13.06
N PRO A 73 3.47 -6.10 -13.02
CA PRO A 73 3.40 -7.51 -13.38
C PRO A 73 3.76 -7.70 -14.85
N SER A 74 4.65 -8.63 -15.14
CA SER A 74 5.14 -8.95 -16.47
C SER A 74 4.45 -10.15 -17.09
N SER A 75 3.72 -10.93 -16.29
CA SER A 75 3.11 -12.20 -16.69
C SER A 75 1.82 -12.49 -15.91
N LEU A 76 1.08 -13.50 -16.37
CA LEU A 76 -0.06 -14.03 -15.65
C LEU A 76 0.34 -14.66 -14.30
N ASP A 77 1.54 -15.23 -14.23
CA ASP A 77 2.06 -15.79 -12.98
C ASP A 77 2.27 -14.69 -11.91
N ASP A 78 2.78 -13.53 -12.31
CA ASP A 78 2.91 -12.38 -11.41
C ASP A 78 1.54 -11.92 -10.89
N ILE A 79 0.53 -11.82 -11.76
CA ILE A 79 -0.85 -11.51 -11.38
C ILE A 79 -1.39 -12.54 -10.38
N THR A 80 -1.13 -13.82 -10.63
CA THR A 80 -1.56 -14.91 -9.76
C THR A 80 -0.92 -14.80 -8.38
N VAL A 81 0.38 -14.49 -8.31
CA VAL A 81 1.11 -14.27 -7.05
C VAL A 81 0.55 -13.08 -6.28
N ILE A 82 0.29 -11.95 -6.96
CA ILE A 82 -0.26 -10.74 -6.33
C ILE A 82 -1.64 -11.04 -5.74
N ASN A 83 -2.54 -11.62 -6.54
CA ASN A 83 -3.89 -11.97 -6.09
C ASN A 83 -3.86 -12.96 -4.91
N ALA A 84 -2.97 -13.96 -4.96
CA ALA A 84 -2.81 -14.93 -3.89
C ALA A 84 -2.27 -14.28 -2.61
N TYR A 85 -1.31 -13.34 -2.72
CA TYR A 85 -0.79 -12.58 -1.59
C TYR A 85 -1.90 -11.75 -0.93
N VAL A 86 -2.61 -10.94 -1.71
CA VAL A 86 -3.70 -10.13 -1.17
C VAL A 86 -4.74 -11.02 -0.50
N LYS A 87 -5.19 -12.10 -1.14
CA LYS A 87 -6.15 -13.04 -0.56
C LYS A 87 -5.66 -13.72 0.72
N ALA A 88 -4.36 -13.98 0.86
CA ALA A 88 -3.79 -14.64 2.02
C ALA A 88 -3.63 -13.72 3.23
N PHE A 89 -3.45 -12.42 3.02
CA PHE A 89 -3.09 -11.46 4.07
C PHE A 89 -4.15 -10.40 4.34
N ILE A 90 -5.15 -10.24 3.47
CA ILE A 90 -6.21 -9.26 3.60
C ILE A 90 -7.52 -9.97 3.91
N ASP A 91 -8.20 -9.52 4.96
CA ASP A 91 -9.42 -10.17 5.47
C ASP A 91 -10.69 -9.82 4.70
N TYR A 92 -10.67 -8.75 3.89
CA TYR A 92 -11.84 -8.26 3.14
C TYR A 92 -11.83 -8.65 1.66
N SER A 93 -12.97 -8.48 1.02
CA SER A 93 -13.13 -8.77 -0.41
C SER A 93 -12.19 -7.89 -1.25
N PHE A 94 -11.32 -8.53 -1.98
CA PHE A 94 -10.42 -7.91 -2.94
C PHE A 94 -10.93 -8.18 -4.35
N VAL A 95 -11.00 -7.12 -5.16
CA VAL A 95 -11.23 -7.28 -6.60
C VAL A 95 -9.95 -7.79 -7.23
N CYS A 96 -9.96 -9.03 -7.70
CA CYS A 96 -8.77 -9.64 -8.30
C CYS A 96 -8.31 -8.86 -9.53
N MET A 97 -7.01 -8.67 -9.63
CA MET A 97 -6.37 -8.17 -10.84
C MET A 97 -6.49 -9.20 -11.96
N ASP A 98 -6.61 -8.72 -13.18
CA ASP A 98 -6.68 -9.52 -14.40
C ASP A 98 -5.50 -9.26 -15.35
N THR A 99 -5.53 -9.89 -16.50
CA THR A 99 -4.48 -9.77 -17.52
C THR A 99 -4.32 -8.37 -18.12
N ALA A 100 -5.32 -7.48 -17.94
CA ALA A 100 -5.24 -6.09 -18.40
C ALA A 100 -4.19 -5.26 -17.62
N CYS A 101 -3.75 -5.78 -16.46
CA CYS A 101 -2.70 -5.18 -15.63
C CYS A 101 -1.28 -5.53 -16.09
N ILE A 102 -1.09 -6.54 -16.98
CA ILE A 102 0.25 -6.97 -17.42
C ILE A 102 0.96 -5.83 -18.17
N GLY A 103 2.21 -5.57 -17.82
CA GLY A 103 3.05 -4.51 -18.39
C GLY A 103 2.65 -3.10 -17.99
N LYS A 104 1.75 -2.95 -17.00
CA LYS A 104 1.34 -1.66 -16.47
C LYS A 104 1.77 -1.49 -15.03
N LYS A 105 2.01 -0.25 -14.63
CA LYS A 105 2.25 0.07 -13.22
C LYS A 105 0.93 0.06 -12.46
N VAL A 106 0.83 -0.87 -11.54
CA VAL A 106 -0.32 -1.04 -10.66
C VAL A 106 0.03 -0.56 -9.28
N VAL A 107 -0.80 0.27 -8.72
CA VAL A 107 -0.67 0.81 -7.37
C VAL A 107 -1.61 0.04 -6.46
N LEU A 108 -1.05 -0.68 -5.51
CA LEU A 108 -1.76 -1.40 -4.45
C LEU A 108 -1.75 -0.53 -3.20
N ASN A 109 -2.91 -0.24 -2.65
CA ASN A 109 -3.05 0.47 -1.38
C ASN A 109 -3.52 -0.51 -0.30
N PHE A 110 -2.71 -0.67 0.74
CA PHE A 110 -2.98 -1.55 1.89
C PHE A 110 -3.35 -0.72 3.11
N GLY A 111 -4.49 -1.04 3.74
CA GLY A 111 -4.87 -0.47 5.01
C GLY A 111 -3.92 -0.89 6.14
N TYR A 112 -3.80 -0.05 7.16
CA TYR A 112 -2.90 -0.23 8.30
C TYR A 112 -3.02 -1.60 8.98
N SER A 113 -4.24 -2.06 9.18
CA SER A 113 -4.52 -3.37 9.82
C SER A 113 -4.51 -4.54 8.84
N ASN A 114 -4.13 -4.34 7.58
CA ASN A 114 -4.37 -5.27 6.48
C ASN A 114 -5.86 -5.66 6.35
N ASP A 115 -6.74 -4.75 6.70
CA ASP A 115 -8.18 -4.93 6.65
C ASP A 115 -8.75 -4.73 5.24
N TYR A 116 -8.05 -4.01 4.39
CA TYR A 116 -8.40 -3.87 2.98
C TYR A 116 -7.18 -3.76 2.08
N CYS A 117 -7.38 -4.07 0.80
CA CYS A 117 -6.48 -3.72 -0.28
C CYS A 117 -7.30 -3.26 -1.48
N SER A 118 -6.95 -2.12 -2.03
CA SER A 118 -7.47 -1.64 -3.31
C SER A 118 -6.34 -1.49 -4.31
N PHE A 119 -6.67 -1.52 -5.60
CA PHE A 119 -5.68 -1.27 -6.64
C PHE A 119 -6.23 -0.34 -7.73
N ALA A 120 -5.32 0.37 -8.38
CA ALA A 120 -5.60 1.15 -9.57
C ALA A 120 -4.38 1.15 -10.51
N LEU A 121 -4.61 1.36 -11.79
CA LEU A 121 -3.52 1.63 -12.71
C LEU A 121 -2.97 3.03 -12.43
N LEU A 122 -1.65 3.18 -12.43
CA LEU A 122 -1.01 4.48 -12.19
C LEU A 122 -1.46 5.54 -13.22
N ASP A 123 -1.61 5.13 -14.48
CA ASP A 123 -2.05 6.06 -15.55
C ASP A 123 -3.48 6.56 -15.32
N ASP A 124 -4.38 5.70 -14.80
CA ASP A 124 -5.75 6.11 -14.47
C ASP A 124 -5.76 7.10 -13.30
N LEU A 125 -4.95 6.86 -12.27
CA LEU A 125 -4.80 7.78 -11.14
C LEU A 125 -4.28 9.16 -11.59
N ILE A 126 -3.28 9.19 -12.47
CA ILE A 126 -2.74 10.44 -13.03
C ILE A 126 -3.81 11.17 -13.82
N LYS A 127 -4.59 10.45 -14.63
CA LYS A 127 -5.69 11.03 -15.41
C LYS A 127 -6.76 11.62 -14.51
N ASP A 128 -7.19 10.90 -13.48
CA ASP A 128 -8.20 11.37 -12.54
C ASP A 128 -7.73 12.57 -11.75
N PHE A 129 -6.46 12.60 -11.35
CA PHE A 129 -5.86 13.75 -10.69
C PHE A 129 -5.86 14.99 -11.59
N ASN A 130 -5.45 14.84 -12.84
CA ASN A 130 -5.46 15.94 -13.80
C ASN A 130 -6.88 16.45 -14.09
N ASN A 131 -7.86 15.56 -14.23
CA ASN A 131 -9.25 15.92 -14.39
C ASN A 131 -9.77 16.75 -13.20
N ASN A 132 -9.40 16.35 -11.98
CA ASN A 132 -9.78 17.07 -10.76
C ASN A 132 -9.18 18.49 -10.73
N ILE A 133 -7.90 18.63 -11.12
CA ILE A 133 -7.24 19.94 -11.24
C ILE A 133 -7.97 20.81 -12.26
N GLU A 134 -8.33 20.27 -13.43
CA GLU A 134 -9.08 20.99 -14.47
C GLU A 134 -10.45 21.43 -13.97
N CYS A 135 -11.19 20.57 -13.27
CA CYS A 135 -12.47 20.91 -12.65
C CYS A 135 -12.34 22.08 -11.67
N ILE A 136 -11.31 22.07 -10.82
CA ILE A 136 -11.04 23.14 -9.86
C ILE A 136 -10.74 24.46 -10.62
N ASN A 137 -9.85 24.44 -11.58
CA ASN A 137 -9.49 25.62 -12.36
C ASN A 137 -10.70 26.23 -13.09
N ASN A 138 -11.56 25.39 -13.66
CA ASN A 138 -12.80 25.81 -14.31
C ASN A 138 -13.82 26.42 -13.32
N ALA A 139 -13.86 25.92 -12.08
CA ALA A 139 -14.71 26.49 -11.04
C ALA A 139 -14.24 27.89 -10.63
N PHE A 140 -12.93 28.10 -10.50
CA PHE A 140 -12.34 29.40 -10.19
C PHE A 140 -12.54 30.41 -11.37
N ALA A 141 -12.33 29.98 -12.62
CA ALA A 141 -12.54 30.84 -13.78
C ALA A 141 -13.98 31.34 -13.93
N LYS A 142 -14.97 30.56 -13.47
CA LYS A 142 -16.39 30.95 -13.47
C LYS A 142 -16.76 31.90 -12.32
N SER A 143 -15.93 32.00 -11.29
CA SER A 143 -16.18 32.84 -10.11
C SER A 143 -15.57 34.24 -10.24
N GLU A 144 -14.81 34.54 -11.28
CA GLU A 144 -14.36 35.91 -11.54
C GLU A 144 -15.58 36.82 -11.84
N PRO A 145 -15.82 37.87 -11.05
CA PRO A 145 -16.95 38.75 -11.30
C PRO A 145 -16.75 39.42 -12.69
N THR A 146 -17.69 39.17 -13.55
CA THR A 146 -17.81 39.94 -14.81
C THR A 146 -17.87 41.43 -14.41
N GLU A 147 -16.86 42.20 -14.74
CA GLU A 147 -16.78 43.68 -14.58
C GLU A 147 -17.82 44.42 -15.45
N LYS A 148 -19.07 44.02 -15.43
CA LYS A 148 -20.14 44.64 -16.20
C LYS A 148 -21.30 45.05 -15.33
N ASN A 149 -21.03 45.73 -14.21
CA ASN A 149 -22.04 46.58 -13.57
C ASN A 149 -21.37 47.74 -12.83
N ARG A 150 -20.52 48.51 -13.51
CA ARG A 150 -20.33 49.90 -13.13
C ARG A 150 -21.57 50.64 -13.60
N ILE A 151 -22.50 50.79 -12.68
CA ILE A 151 -23.64 51.68 -12.75
C ILE A 151 -23.03 53.07 -13.07
N LYS A 152 -23.31 53.59 -14.26
CA LYS A 152 -23.18 55.01 -14.56
C LYS A 152 -24.26 55.69 -13.70
N GLY A 153 -23.88 56.22 -12.58
CA GLY A 153 -24.68 57.20 -11.84
C GLY A 153 -24.38 58.58 -12.45
N ASP A 154 -25.40 59.16 -13.02
CA ASP A 154 -25.46 60.57 -13.31
C ASP A 154 -25.66 61.37 -11.99
#